data_1beba4a856fee4203a6d19e5a0c3b9b1
#
_entry.id   1beba4a856fee4203a6d19e5a0c3b9b1
#
_cell.length_a   1.000
_cell.length_b   1.000
_cell.length_c   1.000
_cell.angle_alpha   90.00
_cell.angle_beta   90.00
_cell.angle_gamma   90.00
#
_symmetry.space_group_name_H-M   'P 1'
#
loop_
_entity.id
_entity.type
_entity.pdbx_description
1 polymer ?
#
loop_
_entity_poly.entity_id
_entity_poly.type
_entity_poly.pdbx_seq_one_letter_code
_entity_poly.pdbx_strand_id
1 'polypeptide(L)'
;MRHAAGTTTLPAPAIRVVALGPHALDLLLSLGIQPVGYGEAAQLNLRQYGSPIRQIRYLGSRVTGAPTYVGDRFKPNLEVIASLRPDLIVGEHFAQDTYPALNAIAPTLLFRGTHSGDWQKTLPVLARAVNRTERAAQVIRQRAAAADRARQTLPAWLRGRRALIVWNAGGATRDLYTVLGPADWTGGYFQNLGLTLDLPGRQDPSLGEGYLKLSSEGLSATRAEAIFVIASAKNTAAQARRDWQANPFAQRLPASRAGHVYFLDMQLFGRLRGPTAEDLMTRELTRTLR
;
A
#
# COMPACT_ATOMS: atom_id res chain seq x y z
N MET A 1 8.69 -4.27 -22.50
CA MET A 1 7.99 -4.73 -21.26
C MET A 1 6.65 -4.07 -21.19
N ARG A 2 5.57 -4.83 -21.01
CA ARG A 2 4.21 -4.30 -20.91
C ARG A 2 3.96 -3.74 -19.51
N HIS A 3 3.33 -2.56 -19.40
CA HIS A 3 2.98 -1.88 -18.15
C HIS A 3 1.71 -1.02 -18.31
N ALA A 4 1.28 -0.30 -17.29
CA ALA A 4 -0.01 0.42 -17.31
C ALA A 4 -0.10 1.54 -18.36
N ALA A 5 1.03 2.17 -18.72
CA ALA A 5 1.07 3.26 -19.71
C ALA A 5 1.48 2.78 -21.12
N GLY A 6 1.62 1.46 -21.35
CA GLY A 6 1.97 0.91 -22.66
C GLY A 6 3.06 -0.14 -22.65
N THR A 7 4.03 0.00 -23.55
CA THR A 7 5.18 -0.91 -23.67
C THR A 7 6.49 -0.10 -23.74
N THR A 8 7.44 -0.47 -22.91
CA THR A 8 8.78 0.15 -22.86
C THR A 8 9.84 -0.91 -23.17
N THR A 9 10.84 -0.54 -23.97
CA THR A 9 12.02 -1.35 -24.28
C THR A 9 13.22 -0.79 -23.53
N LEU A 10 13.97 -1.68 -22.88
CA LEU A 10 15.25 -1.34 -22.26
C LEU A 10 16.38 -1.92 -23.13
N PRO A 11 17.42 -1.13 -23.47
CA PRO A 11 18.54 -1.63 -24.26
C PRO A 11 19.47 -2.56 -23.48
N ALA A 12 19.50 -2.44 -22.15
CA ALA A 12 20.28 -3.25 -21.23
C ALA A 12 19.58 -3.32 -19.86
N PRO A 13 19.97 -4.24 -18.97
CA PRO A 13 19.50 -4.25 -17.59
C PRO A 13 19.83 -2.96 -16.86
N ALA A 14 18.84 -2.40 -16.17
CA ALA A 14 18.97 -1.13 -15.48
C ALA A 14 19.78 -1.24 -14.19
N ILE A 15 20.58 -0.21 -13.91
CA ILE A 15 21.45 -0.09 -12.73
C ILE A 15 21.08 1.15 -11.92
N ARG A 16 20.76 2.26 -12.58
CA ARG A 16 20.42 3.56 -11.97
C ARG A 16 18.91 3.79 -11.98
N VAL A 17 18.25 3.28 -10.96
CA VAL A 17 16.78 3.26 -10.94
C VAL A 17 16.23 4.37 -10.05
N VAL A 18 15.23 5.10 -10.56
CA VAL A 18 14.41 6.04 -9.77
C VAL A 18 13.10 5.35 -9.38
N ALA A 19 12.73 5.42 -8.09
CA ALA A 19 11.47 4.92 -7.53
C ALA A 19 10.47 6.06 -7.30
N LEU A 20 9.36 6.09 -8.01
CA LEU A 20 8.29 7.06 -7.81
C LEU A 20 7.21 6.51 -6.86
N GLY A 21 7.55 6.44 -5.58
CA GLY A 21 6.61 6.04 -4.54
C GLY A 21 7.01 4.79 -3.74
N PRO A 22 6.32 4.58 -2.61
CA PRO A 22 6.67 3.50 -1.68
C PRO A 22 6.43 2.10 -2.26
N HIS A 23 5.45 1.91 -3.13
CA HIS A 23 5.22 0.63 -3.81
C HIS A 23 6.40 0.26 -4.72
N ALA A 24 6.83 1.19 -5.59
CA ALA A 24 7.99 0.98 -6.46
C ALA A 24 9.26 0.71 -5.63
N LEU A 25 9.44 1.43 -4.51
CA LEU A 25 10.56 1.23 -3.61
C LEU A 25 10.54 -0.18 -2.97
N ASP A 26 9.39 -0.66 -2.48
CA ASP A 26 9.27 -2.00 -1.90
C ASP A 26 9.66 -3.08 -2.92
N LEU A 27 9.18 -2.96 -4.16
CA LEU A 27 9.51 -3.90 -5.24
C LEU A 27 11.02 -3.92 -5.53
N LEU A 28 11.64 -2.75 -5.67
CA LEU A 28 13.08 -2.63 -5.94
C LEU A 28 13.92 -3.21 -4.81
N LEU A 29 13.63 -2.84 -3.56
CA LEU A 29 14.33 -3.34 -2.37
C LEU A 29 14.18 -4.85 -2.23
N SER A 30 13.02 -5.41 -2.57
CA SER A 30 12.78 -6.86 -2.56
C SER A 30 13.64 -7.61 -3.58
N LEU A 31 13.99 -6.94 -4.67
CA LEU A 31 14.93 -7.43 -5.69
C LEU A 31 16.41 -7.17 -5.35
N GLY A 32 16.70 -6.48 -4.23
CA GLY A 32 18.05 -6.09 -3.84
C GLY A 32 18.57 -4.87 -4.60
N ILE A 33 17.69 -4.07 -5.21
CA ILE A 33 18.06 -2.86 -5.96
C ILE A 33 17.88 -1.65 -5.06
N GLN A 34 18.93 -0.82 -4.95
CA GLN A 34 18.88 0.46 -4.25
C GLN A 34 18.61 1.58 -5.26
N PRO A 35 17.59 2.44 -5.04
CA PRO A 35 17.30 3.52 -5.96
C PRO A 35 18.31 4.66 -5.85
N VAL A 36 18.56 5.37 -6.96
CA VAL A 36 19.31 6.63 -6.96
C VAL A 36 18.44 7.85 -6.66
N GLY A 37 17.12 7.72 -6.85
CA GLY A 37 16.13 8.73 -6.55
C GLY A 37 14.84 8.13 -6.00
N TYR A 38 14.14 8.89 -5.16
CA TYR A 38 12.90 8.48 -4.52
C TYR A 38 11.85 9.61 -4.53
N GLY A 39 10.67 9.32 -5.03
CA GLY A 39 9.49 10.19 -4.99
C GLY A 39 8.48 9.75 -3.95
N GLU A 40 7.76 10.72 -3.33
CA GLU A 40 6.72 10.42 -2.36
C GLU A 40 5.65 11.49 -2.36
N ALA A 41 4.42 11.14 -2.07
CA ALA A 41 3.33 12.10 -1.95
C ALA A 41 3.50 12.96 -0.68
N ALA A 42 3.86 14.21 -0.86
CA ALA A 42 4.12 15.19 0.21
C ALA A 42 2.91 15.38 1.14
N GLN A 43 1.71 15.32 0.59
CA GLN A 43 0.44 15.56 1.30
C GLN A 43 0.06 14.43 2.28
N LEU A 44 0.72 13.29 2.21
CA LEU A 44 0.31 12.08 2.92
C LEU A 44 1.21 11.73 4.13
N ASN A 45 1.94 12.66 4.72
CA ASN A 45 2.65 12.53 6.02
C ASN A 45 4.15 12.84 6.06
N LEU A 46 4.70 13.58 5.12
CA LEU A 46 6.13 13.87 5.21
C LEU A 46 6.33 15.37 5.50
N ARG A 47 6.85 15.68 6.68
CA ARG A 47 7.10 17.06 7.11
C ARG A 47 8.48 17.59 6.70
N GLN A 48 9.41 16.73 6.33
CA GLN A 48 10.78 17.14 5.99
C GLN A 48 11.42 16.15 5.00
N TYR A 49 11.98 16.65 3.92
CA TYR A 49 12.62 15.89 2.86
C TYR A 49 14.15 15.95 2.89
N GLY A 50 14.74 16.15 4.06
CA GLY A 50 16.20 16.29 4.22
C GLY A 50 16.95 14.99 4.51
N SER A 51 16.27 13.94 4.92
CA SER A 51 16.91 12.65 5.22
C SER A 51 16.04 11.50 4.74
N PRO A 52 16.35 10.86 3.60
CA PRO A 52 15.54 9.81 2.99
C PRO A 52 15.20 8.67 3.96
N ILE A 53 16.16 8.24 4.76
CA ILE A 53 15.99 7.12 5.70
C ILE A 53 14.94 7.42 6.76
N ARG A 54 14.91 8.64 7.30
CA ARG A 54 13.96 9.06 8.34
C ARG A 54 12.55 9.29 7.79
N GLN A 55 12.44 9.62 6.51
CA GLN A 55 11.19 9.95 5.84
C GLN A 55 10.50 8.75 5.24
N ILE A 56 11.27 7.74 4.83
CA ILE A 56 10.72 6.51 4.26
C ILE A 56 10.29 5.59 5.40
N ARG A 57 9.09 5.83 5.89
CA ARG A 57 8.52 5.03 6.98
C ARG A 57 8.42 3.56 6.56
N TYR A 58 8.79 2.66 7.46
CA TYR A 58 8.84 1.20 7.29
C TYR A 58 9.92 0.65 6.35
N LEU A 59 10.30 1.35 5.29
CA LEU A 59 11.29 0.87 4.33
C LEU A 59 12.67 1.51 4.52
N GLY A 60 12.77 2.63 5.22
CA GLY A 60 13.99 3.42 5.34
C GLY A 60 15.19 2.63 5.86
N SER A 61 14.98 1.72 6.81
CA SER A 61 16.07 0.86 7.34
C SER A 61 16.63 -0.14 6.31
N ARG A 62 15.97 -0.32 5.17
CA ARG A 62 16.40 -1.17 4.06
C ARG A 62 17.05 -0.39 2.93
N VAL A 63 17.00 0.94 3.00
CA VAL A 63 17.63 1.82 2.03
C VAL A 63 19.08 2.05 2.47
N THR A 64 20.01 1.70 1.63
CA THR A 64 21.43 1.99 1.79
C THR A 64 21.81 3.16 0.88
N GLY A 65 22.63 4.06 1.36
CA GLY A 65 22.97 5.28 0.64
C GLY A 65 21.95 6.41 0.88
N ALA A 66 21.97 7.41 0.02
CA ALA A 66 21.14 8.60 0.12
C ALA A 66 20.44 8.88 -1.24
N PRO A 67 19.34 8.19 -1.56
CA PRO A 67 18.61 8.48 -2.78
C PRO A 67 18.11 9.92 -2.76
N THR A 68 18.30 10.62 -3.86
CA THR A 68 17.82 12.01 -3.99
C THR A 68 16.29 12.05 -4.01
N TYR A 69 15.69 12.99 -3.28
CA TYR A 69 14.27 13.23 -3.38
C TYR A 69 13.91 13.83 -4.74
N VAL A 70 13.02 13.19 -5.47
CA VAL A 70 12.64 13.58 -6.84
C VAL A 70 11.22 14.17 -6.91
N GLY A 71 10.70 14.69 -5.80
CA GLY A 71 9.40 15.35 -5.76
C GLY A 71 8.24 14.43 -5.43
N ASP A 72 7.04 14.95 -5.65
CA ASP A 72 5.79 14.23 -5.40
C ASP A 72 5.60 13.12 -6.46
N ARG A 73 5.13 11.96 -6.04
CA ARG A 73 4.91 10.81 -6.94
C ARG A 73 3.85 11.06 -8.02
N PHE A 74 2.93 12.03 -7.81
CA PHE A 74 1.93 12.43 -8.80
C PHE A 74 2.48 13.49 -9.76
N LYS A 75 3.39 14.35 -9.29
CA LYS A 75 4.05 15.40 -10.03
C LYS A 75 5.55 15.40 -9.72
N PRO A 76 6.31 14.44 -10.24
CA PRO A 76 7.73 14.33 -9.96
C PRO A 76 8.50 15.51 -10.56
N ASN A 77 9.63 15.89 -9.95
CA ASN A 77 10.51 16.92 -10.45
C ASN A 77 11.40 16.35 -11.57
N LEU A 78 11.03 16.69 -12.82
CA LEU A 78 11.70 16.15 -14.01
C LEU A 78 13.15 16.58 -14.12
N GLU A 79 13.49 17.81 -13.69
CA GLU A 79 14.86 18.32 -13.72
C GLU A 79 15.78 17.55 -12.77
N VAL A 80 15.30 17.31 -11.55
CA VAL A 80 16.03 16.50 -10.57
C VAL A 80 16.18 15.07 -11.08
N ILE A 81 15.15 14.47 -11.65
CA ILE A 81 15.23 13.13 -12.23
C ILE A 81 16.27 13.09 -13.35
N ALA A 82 16.23 14.04 -14.29
CA ALA A 82 17.18 14.11 -15.40
C ALA A 82 18.64 14.26 -14.90
N SER A 83 18.88 15.08 -13.87
CA SER A 83 20.20 15.26 -13.28
C SER A 83 20.79 13.98 -12.69
N LEU A 84 19.95 13.05 -12.24
CA LEU A 84 20.38 11.74 -11.74
C LEU A 84 20.81 10.78 -12.85
N ARG A 85 20.56 11.11 -14.12
CA ARG A 85 20.86 10.26 -15.28
C ARG A 85 20.42 8.81 -15.04
N PRO A 86 19.12 8.56 -14.76
CA PRO A 86 18.65 7.20 -14.56
C PRO A 86 18.64 6.43 -15.87
N ASP A 87 18.73 5.11 -15.78
CA ASP A 87 18.50 4.17 -16.89
C ASP A 87 17.15 3.46 -16.79
N LEU A 88 16.43 3.68 -15.68
CA LEU A 88 15.06 3.22 -15.48
C LEU A 88 14.33 4.11 -14.46
N ILE A 89 13.08 4.44 -14.77
CA ILE A 89 12.13 5.06 -13.84
C ILE A 89 11.00 4.07 -13.57
N VAL A 90 10.70 3.81 -12.30
CA VAL A 90 9.64 2.88 -11.87
C VAL A 90 8.64 3.63 -11.01
N GLY A 91 7.37 3.56 -11.37
CA GLY A 91 6.30 4.23 -10.64
C GLY A 91 4.97 3.50 -10.75
N GLU A 92 3.94 4.17 -10.29
CA GLU A 92 2.56 3.71 -10.41
C GLU A 92 1.80 4.53 -11.44
N HIS A 93 0.65 4.01 -11.87
CA HIS A 93 -0.26 4.68 -12.81
C HIS A 93 -0.66 6.11 -12.39
N PHE A 94 -0.46 6.49 -11.14
CA PHE A 94 -0.67 7.87 -10.66
C PHE A 94 0.21 8.91 -11.37
N ALA A 95 1.34 8.50 -11.96
CA ALA A 95 2.22 9.37 -12.75
C ALA A 95 1.91 9.28 -14.26
N GLN A 96 0.74 8.78 -14.67
CA GLN A 96 0.41 8.54 -16.07
C GLN A 96 0.39 9.84 -16.90
N ASP A 97 -0.07 10.95 -16.33
CA ASP A 97 -0.11 12.26 -17.00
C ASP A 97 1.30 12.79 -17.30
N THR A 98 2.28 12.42 -16.49
CA THR A 98 3.69 12.81 -16.67
C THR A 98 4.52 11.75 -17.42
N TYR A 99 3.92 10.61 -17.78
CA TYR A 99 4.62 9.51 -18.44
C TYR A 99 5.40 9.90 -19.70
N PRO A 100 4.87 10.71 -20.64
CA PRO A 100 5.63 11.08 -21.83
C PRO A 100 6.94 11.81 -21.48
N ALA A 101 6.89 12.73 -20.52
CA ALA A 101 8.06 13.48 -20.09
C ALA A 101 9.06 12.60 -19.31
N LEU A 102 8.59 11.71 -18.47
CA LEU A 102 9.43 10.72 -17.77
C LEU A 102 10.13 9.79 -18.75
N ASN A 103 9.38 9.27 -19.73
CA ASN A 103 9.92 8.34 -20.73
C ASN A 103 10.88 9.00 -21.73
N ALA A 104 10.83 10.34 -21.87
CA ALA A 104 11.83 11.11 -22.62
C ALA A 104 13.16 11.24 -21.85
N ILE A 105 13.15 11.17 -20.52
CA ILE A 105 14.37 11.19 -19.69
C ILE A 105 15.01 9.80 -19.65
N ALA A 106 14.22 8.77 -19.37
CA ALA A 106 14.69 7.38 -19.31
C ALA A 106 13.52 6.42 -19.53
N PRO A 107 13.79 5.16 -19.96
CA PRO A 107 12.79 4.11 -19.99
C PRO A 107 11.96 4.09 -18.70
N THR A 108 10.64 4.18 -18.82
CA THR A 108 9.75 4.32 -17.68
C THR A 108 8.74 3.18 -17.63
N LEU A 109 8.60 2.54 -16.47
CA LEU A 109 7.63 1.49 -16.20
C LEU A 109 6.64 1.98 -15.15
N LEU A 110 5.36 2.12 -15.53
CA LEU A 110 4.28 2.44 -14.61
C LEU A 110 3.40 1.23 -14.39
N PHE A 111 3.23 0.81 -13.14
CA PHE A 111 2.44 -0.33 -12.79
C PHE A 111 1.15 0.07 -12.05
N ARG A 112 0.13 -0.77 -12.12
CA ARG A 112 -0.92 -0.77 -11.10
C ARG A 112 -0.34 -1.39 -9.84
N GLY A 113 -0.85 -1.04 -8.69
CA GLY A 113 -0.33 -1.56 -7.43
C GLY A 113 -1.40 -1.55 -6.34
N THR A 114 -2.63 -1.18 -6.71
CA THR A 114 -3.73 -0.98 -5.77
C THR A 114 -4.59 -2.22 -5.57
N HIS A 115 -4.45 -3.23 -6.44
CA HIS A 115 -5.26 -4.44 -6.37
C HIS A 115 -4.50 -5.60 -5.74
N SER A 116 -5.27 -6.50 -5.17
CA SER A 116 -4.77 -7.79 -4.66
C SER A 116 -4.08 -8.56 -5.78
N GLY A 117 -2.89 -9.07 -5.52
CA GLY A 117 -2.10 -9.82 -6.49
C GLY A 117 -1.32 -8.99 -7.52
N ASP A 118 -1.40 -7.65 -7.49
CA ASP A 118 -0.70 -6.82 -8.46
C ASP A 118 0.82 -6.92 -8.35
N TRP A 119 1.40 -6.93 -7.14
CA TRP A 119 2.85 -7.01 -7.00
C TRP A 119 3.42 -8.34 -7.48
N GLN A 120 2.67 -9.44 -7.35
CA GLN A 120 3.06 -10.75 -7.84
C GLN A 120 3.20 -10.77 -9.37
N LYS A 121 2.37 -9.98 -10.07
CA LYS A 121 2.42 -9.82 -11.53
C LYS A 121 3.50 -8.82 -11.94
N THR A 122 3.69 -7.77 -11.16
CA THR A 122 4.65 -6.67 -11.43
C THR A 122 6.09 -7.08 -11.18
N LEU A 123 6.36 -7.80 -10.08
CA LEU A 123 7.70 -8.14 -9.65
C LEU A 123 8.52 -8.89 -10.72
N PRO A 124 7.98 -9.90 -11.44
CA PRO A 124 8.71 -10.58 -12.51
C PRO A 124 9.04 -9.67 -13.71
N VAL A 125 8.16 -8.70 -14.02
CA VAL A 125 8.41 -7.74 -15.10
C VAL A 125 9.56 -6.81 -14.73
N LEU A 126 9.51 -6.25 -13.52
CA LEU A 126 10.57 -5.40 -12.99
C LEU A 126 11.89 -6.16 -12.83
N ALA A 127 11.84 -7.41 -12.39
CA ALA A 127 13.02 -8.25 -12.22
C ALA A 127 13.77 -8.49 -13.53
N ARG A 128 13.07 -8.65 -14.66
CA ARG A 128 13.70 -8.71 -15.99
C ARG A 128 14.39 -7.38 -16.34
N ALA A 129 13.77 -6.25 -15.99
CA ALA A 129 14.35 -4.93 -16.24
C ALA A 129 15.69 -4.71 -15.52
N VAL A 130 15.86 -5.31 -14.34
CA VAL A 130 17.04 -5.10 -13.48
C VAL A 130 17.91 -6.36 -13.34
N ASN A 131 17.70 -7.38 -14.20
CA ASN A 131 18.41 -8.67 -14.18
C ASN A 131 18.39 -9.36 -12.80
N ARG A 132 17.19 -9.55 -12.23
CA ARG A 132 16.95 -10.18 -10.91
C ARG A 132 15.83 -11.23 -10.93
N THR A 133 15.67 -11.95 -12.04
CA THR A 133 14.56 -12.91 -12.25
C THR A 133 14.53 -14.04 -11.21
N GLU A 134 15.69 -14.60 -10.86
CA GLU A 134 15.79 -15.65 -9.84
C GLU A 134 15.37 -15.11 -8.46
N ARG A 135 15.81 -13.88 -8.15
CA ARG A 135 15.42 -13.21 -6.89
C ARG A 135 13.92 -12.99 -6.81
N ALA A 136 13.27 -12.57 -7.89
CA ALA A 136 11.82 -12.42 -7.95
C ALA A 136 11.10 -13.75 -7.67
N ALA A 137 11.52 -14.84 -8.33
CA ALA A 137 10.96 -16.17 -8.09
C ALA A 137 11.12 -16.61 -6.63
N GLN A 138 12.30 -16.36 -6.04
CA GLN A 138 12.56 -16.64 -4.63
C GLN A 138 11.62 -15.85 -3.71
N VAL A 139 11.48 -14.54 -3.94
CA VAL A 139 10.61 -13.64 -3.15
C VAL A 139 9.16 -14.13 -3.21
N ILE A 140 8.65 -14.45 -4.41
CA ILE A 140 7.27 -14.93 -4.58
C ILE A 140 7.04 -16.23 -3.79
N ARG A 141 7.94 -17.22 -3.91
CA ARG A 141 7.83 -18.46 -3.14
C ARG A 141 7.89 -18.23 -1.63
N GLN A 142 8.80 -17.38 -1.16
CA GLN A 142 8.93 -17.06 0.26
C GLN A 142 7.68 -16.38 0.80
N ARG A 143 7.05 -15.48 0.02
CA ARG A 143 5.81 -14.79 0.44
C ARG A 143 4.61 -15.73 0.45
N ALA A 144 4.47 -16.62 -0.52
CA ALA A 144 3.43 -17.64 -0.49
C ALA A 144 3.52 -18.52 0.78
N ALA A 145 4.69 -19.05 1.08
CA ALA A 145 4.92 -19.82 2.30
C ALA A 145 4.72 -19.02 3.60
N ALA A 146 5.03 -17.71 3.57
CA ALA A 146 4.78 -16.83 4.71
C ALA A 146 3.29 -16.53 4.92
N ALA A 147 2.51 -16.40 3.84
CA ALA A 147 1.07 -16.21 3.92
C ALA A 147 0.37 -17.43 4.57
N ASP A 148 0.80 -18.64 4.22
CA ASP A 148 0.28 -19.87 4.83
C ASP A 148 0.55 -19.91 6.35
N ARG A 149 1.76 -19.55 6.76
CA ARG A 149 2.10 -19.45 8.19
C ARG A 149 1.30 -18.34 8.88
N ALA A 150 1.11 -17.18 8.22
CA ALA A 150 0.36 -16.06 8.77
C ALA A 150 -1.08 -16.43 9.12
N ARG A 151 -1.75 -17.25 8.27
CA ARG A 151 -3.11 -17.77 8.56
C ARG A 151 -3.14 -18.56 9.87
N GLN A 152 -2.08 -19.31 10.17
CA GLN A 152 -1.99 -20.12 11.38
C GLN A 152 -1.68 -19.28 12.63
N THR A 153 -1.09 -18.09 12.47
CA THR A 153 -0.74 -17.18 13.58
C THR A 153 -1.90 -16.31 14.05
N LEU A 154 -2.97 -16.21 13.27
CA LEU A 154 -4.16 -15.49 13.70
C LEU A 154 -4.73 -16.12 14.99
N PRO A 155 -5.19 -15.29 15.95
CA PRO A 155 -5.91 -15.78 17.11
C PRO A 155 -7.06 -16.71 16.72
N ALA A 156 -7.27 -17.78 17.48
CA ALA A 156 -8.28 -18.80 17.16
C ALA A 156 -9.69 -18.19 17.00
N TRP A 157 -10.02 -17.20 17.81
CA TRP A 157 -11.32 -16.52 17.76
C TRP A 157 -11.55 -15.72 16.46
N LEU A 158 -10.46 -15.32 15.75
CA LEU A 158 -10.56 -14.50 14.54
C LEU A 158 -10.59 -15.35 13.25
N ARG A 159 -10.16 -16.60 13.30
CA ARG A 159 -10.07 -17.46 12.11
C ARG A 159 -11.44 -17.71 11.50
N GLY A 160 -11.58 -17.45 10.19
CA GLY A 160 -12.81 -17.62 9.44
C GLY A 160 -13.92 -16.60 9.78
N ARG A 161 -13.64 -15.66 10.68
CA ARG A 161 -14.60 -14.67 11.10
C ARG A 161 -14.86 -13.61 10.03
N ARG A 162 -16.00 -12.97 10.16
CA ARG A 162 -16.40 -11.85 9.32
C ARG A 162 -15.73 -10.58 9.80
N ALA A 163 -15.02 -9.87 8.90
CA ALA A 163 -14.29 -8.65 9.20
C ALA A 163 -14.70 -7.50 8.28
N LEU A 164 -14.87 -6.33 8.86
CA LEU A 164 -15.04 -5.07 8.14
C LEU A 164 -13.69 -4.36 8.07
N ILE A 165 -13.22 -4.08 6.86
CA ILE A 165 -11.99 -3.35 6.62
C ILE A 165 -12.34 -1.99 6.02
N VAL A 166 -11.95 -0.90 6.67
CA VAL A 166 -12.32 0.44 6.22
C VAL A 166 -11.15 1.41 6.26
N TRP A 167 -11.12 2.34 5.30
CA TRP A 167 -10.36 3.58 5.44
C TRP A 167 -11.21 4.65 6.10
N ASN A 168 -10.57 5.47 6.94
CA ASN A 168 -11.15 6.67 7.52
C ASN A 168 -10.14 7.82 7.46
N ALA A 169 -10.50 8.90 6.79
CA ALA A 169 -9.63 10.05 6.59
C ALA A 169 -9.66 11.06 7.76
N GLY A 170 -10.60 10.88 8.70
CA GLY A 170 -10.72 11.74 9.86
C GLY A 170 -11.21 13.16 9.55
N GLY A 171 -11.05 14.07 10.50
CA GLY A 171 -11.39 15.48 10.34
C GLY A 171 -12.87 15.71 9.95
N ALA A 172 -13.11 16.50 8.91
CA ALA A 172 -14.46 16.78 8.41
C ALA A 172 -15.15 15.53 7.83
N THR A 173 -14.40 14.48 7.49
CA THR A 173 -14.93 13.22 6.93
C THR A 173 -14.86 12.06 7.92
N ARG A 174 -14.68 12.32 9.22
CA ARG A 174 -14.58 11.27 10.26
C ARG A 174 -15.80 10.33 10.31
N ASP A 175 -16.95 10.79 9.86
CA ASP A 175 -18.21 10.04 9.83
C ASP A 175 -18.44 9.29 8.50
N LEU A 176 -17.44 9.29 7.63
CA LEU A 176 -17.44 8.59 6.35
C LEU A 176 -16.31 7.56 6.30
N TYR A 177 -16.65 6.38 5.80
CA TYR A 177 -15.73 5.25 5.67
C TYR A 177 -15.71 4.78 4.22
N THR A 178 -14.53 4.37 3.75
CA THR A 178 -14.40 3.60 2.51
C THR A 178 -14.21 2.14 2.87
N VAL A 179 -15.18 1.30 2.54
CA VAL A 179 -15.10 -0.16 2.76
C VAL A 179 -14.24 -0.78 1.67
N LEU A 180 -13.31 -1.64 2.06
CA LEU A 180 -12.35 -2.29 1.17
C LEU A 180 -12.81 -3.71 0.83
N GLY A 181 -13.04 -3.93 -0.46
CA GLY A 181 -13.41 -5.24 -0.99
C GLY A 181 -12.20 -6.12 -1.30
N PRO A 182 -12.45 -7.36 -1.76
CA PRO A 182 -11.39 -8.34 -2.04
C PRO A 182 -10.47 -7.95 -3.21
N ALA A 183 -10.92 -7.08 -4.09
CA ALA A 183 -10.10 -6.57 -5.19
C ALA A 183 -9.04 -5.56 -4.72
N ASP A 184 -9.30 -4.82 -3.64
CA ASP A 184 -8.33 -3.92 -3.03
C ASP A 184 -7.14 -4.69 -2.44
N TRP A 185 -5.96 -4.08 -2.46
CA TRP A 185 -4.75 -4.64 -1.87
C TRP A 185 -4.95 -5.07 -0.42
N THR A 186 -5.50 -4.17 0.39
CA THR A 186 -5.66 -4.40 1.83
C THR A 186 -6.79 -5.38 2.11
N GLY A 187 -7.94 -5.20 1.46
CA GLY A 187 -9.07 -6.13 1.57
C GLY A 187 -8.66 -7.55 1.16
N GLY A 188 -7.97 -7.68 0.02
CA GLY A 188 -7.44 -8.96 -0.44
C GLY A 188 -6.41 -9.59 0.51
N TYR A 189 -5.57 -8.78 1.15
CA TYR A 189 -4.64 -9.27 2.17
C TYR A 189 -5.39 -9.91 3.35
N PHE A 190 -6.41 -9.26 3.91
CA PHE A 190 -7.21 -9.81 5.00
C PHE A 190 -7.99 -11.06 4.58
N GLN A 191 -8.52 -11.08 3.35
CA GLN A 191 -9.17 -12.26 2.79
C GLN A 191 -8.18 -13.43 2.66
N ASN A 192 -6.96 -13.16 2.19
CA ASN A 192 -5.89 -14.15 2.07
C ASN A 192 -5.43 -14.70 3.44
N LEU A 193 -5.62 -13.96 4.51
CA LEU A 193 -5.45 -14.48 5.88
C LEU A 193 -6.58 -15.40 6.34
N GLY A 194 -7.63 -15.59 5.54
CA GLY A 194 -8.76 -16.47 5.84
C GLY A 194 -9.95 -15.78 6.50
N LEU A 195 -10.03 -14.45 6.48
CA LEU A 195 -11.19 -13.71 6.96
C LEU A 195 -12.27 -13.61 5.86
N THR A 196 -13.52 -13.62 6.25
CA THR A 196 -14.64 -13.30 5.37
C THR A 196 -14.88 -11.79 5.42
N LEU A 197 -14.78 -11.11 4.27
CA LEU A 197 -15.00 -9.66 4.24
C LEU A 197 -16.48 -9.33 4.39
N ASP A 198 -16.80 -8.42 5.28
CA ASP A 198 -18.12 -7.80 5.41
C ASP A 198 -18.11 -6.53 4.55
N LEU A 199 -19.08 -6.40 3.67
CA LEU A 199 -19.13 -5.35 2.65
C LEU A 199 -20.42 -4.51 2.74
N PRO A 200 -20.72 -3.88 3.90
CA PRO A 200 -21.81 -2.95 3.98
C PRO A 200 -21.50 -1.66 3.21
N GLY A 201 -22.51 -0.98 2.75
CA GLY A 201 -22.33 0.30 2.06
C GLY A 201 -22.88 0.28 0.64
N ARG A 202 -22.63 1.37 -0.07
CA ARG A 202 -23.13 1.59 -1.43
C ARG A 202 -21.96 1.81 -2.38
N GLN A 203 -22.10 1.36 -3.60
CA GLN A 203 -21.20 1.69 -4.68
C GLN A 203 -21.14 3.21 -4.87
N ASP A 204 -19.94 3.75 -4.99
CA ASP A 204 -19.70 5.13 -5.34
C ASP A 204 -18.69 5.15 -6.50
N PRO A 205 -19.12 5.53 -7.71
CA PRO A 205 -18.25 5.53 -8.89
C PRO A 205 -16.98 6.37 -8.74
N SER A 206 -17.02 7.40 -7.87
CA SER A 206 -15.86 8.25 -7.60
C SER A 206 -14.74 7.56 -6.84
N LEU A 207 -15.04 6.44 -6.15
CA LEU A 207 -14.07 5.68 -5.38
C LEU A 207 -13.34 4.61 -6.21
N GLY A 208 -13.87 4.28 -7.41
CA GLY A 208 -13.35 3.21 -8.24
C GLY A 208 -13.88 1.81 -7.87
N GLU A 209 -13.44 0.81 -8.62
CA GLU A 209 -13.86 -0.57 -8.44
C GLU A 209 -13.31 -1.18 -7.14
N GLY A 210 -14.17 -1.91 -6.43
CA GLY A 210 -13.78 -2.61 -5.20
C GLY A 210 -13.93 -1.80 -3.92
N TYR A 211 -14.43 -0.56 -4.01
CA TYR A 211 -14.66 0.32 -2.86
C TYR A 211 -16.14 0.64 -2.69
N LEU A 212 -16.59 0.67 -1.42
CA LEU A 212 -17.95 1.08 -1.08
C LEU A 212 -17.91 2.25 -0.11
N LYS A 213 -18.87 3.16 -0.22
CA LYS A 213 -19.05 4.27 0.71
C LYS A 213 -19.98 3.87 1.85
N LEU A 214 -19.57 4.15 3.05
CA LEU A 214 -20.32 3.84 4.26
C LEU A 214 -20.33 5.06 5.20
N SER A 215 -21.53 5.47 5.65
CA SER A 215 -21.67 6.51 6.69
C SER A 215 -21.61 5.91 8.09
N SER A 216 -21.51 6.77 9.10
CA SER A 216 -21.59 6.36 10.51
C SER A 216 -22.89 5.62 10.83
N GLU A 217 -24.03 6.10 10.33
CA GLU A 217 -25.33 5.42 10.51
C GLU A 217 -25.35 4.08 9.80
N GLY A 218 -24.74 4.02 8.62
CA GLY A 218 -24.59 2.80 7.81
C GLY A 218 -23.79 1.69 8.50
N LEU A 219 -22.97 2.02 9.50
CA LEU A 219 -22.27 1.03 10.32
C LEU A 219 -23.22 0.01 10.95
N SER A 220 -24.46 0.39 11.23
CA SER A 220 -25.49 -0.53 11.77
C SER A 220 -25.80 -1.73 10.86
N ALA A 221 -25.48 -1.65 9.57
CA ALA A 221 -25.64 -2.74 8.61
C ALA A 221 -24.50 -3.78 8.67
N THR A 222 -23.40 -3.50 9.37
CA THR A 222 -22.28 -4.45 9.47
C THR A 222 -22.64 -5.65 10.34
N ARG A 223 -22.18 -6.80 9.90
CA ARG A 223 -22.22 -8.07 10.66
C ARG A 223 -20.83 -8.53 11.05
N ALA A 224 -19.85 -7.64 10.97
CA ALA A 224 -18.46 -7.95 11.28
C ALA A 224 -18.26 -8.27 12.77
N GLU A 225 -17.51 -9.31 13.05
CA GLU A 225 -17.06 -9.72 14.38
C GLU A 225 -15.73 -9.05 14.75
N ALA A 226 -14.99 -8.56 13.74
CA ALA A 226 -13.78 -7.75 13.89
C ALA A 226 -13.84 -6.57 12.91
N ILE A 227 -13.32 -5.41 13.32
CA ILE A 227 -13.28 -4.20 12.50
C ILE A 227 -11.85 -3.67 12.48
N PHE A 228 -11.33 -3.42 11.27
CA PHE A 228 -10.00 -2.85 11.06
C PHE A 228 -10.17 -1.46 10.43
N VAL A 229 -9.90 -0.43 11.20
CA VAL A 229 -9.97 0.97 10.76
C VAL A 229 -8.56 1.43 10.38
N ILE A 230 -8.36 1.70 9.10
CA ILE A 230 -7.09 2.17 8.56
C ILE A 230 -7.15 3.69 8.47
N ALA A 231 -6.34 4.35 9.29
CA ALA A 231 -6.25 5.79 9.34
C ALA A 231 -5.57 6.32 8.06
N SER A 232 -6.36 6.92 7.18
CA SER A 232 -5.93 7.38 5.85
C SER A 232 -5.71 8.88 5.79
N ALA A 233 -5.16 9.37 4.69
CA ALA A 233 -4.82 10.78 4.47
C ALA A 233 -3.93 11.36 5.59
N LYS A 234 -4.40 12.39 6.26
CA LYS A 234 -3.71 13.02 7.41
C LYS A 234 -4.12 12.45 8.76
N ASN A 235 -5.03 11.46 8.77
CA ASN A 235 -5.48 10.82 9.99
C ASN A 235 -4.38 9.93 10.60
N THR A 236 -4.46 9.67 11.88
CA THR A 236 -3.59 8.76 12.61
C THR A 236 -4.41 7.67 13.28
N ALA A 237 -3.81 6.50 13.53
CA ALA A 237 -4.48 5.42 14.25
C ALA A 237 -5.01 5.89 15.63
N ALA A 238 -4.28 6.75 16.31
CA ALA A 238 -4.71 7.33 17.60
C ALA A 238 -5.92 8.25 17.44
N GLN A 239 -5.96 9.10 16.40
CA GLN A 239 -7.11 9.97 16.13
C GLN A 239 -8.32 9.15 15.66
N ALA A 240 -8.14 8.19 14.75
CA ALA A 240 -9.20 7.30 14.32
C ALA A 240 -9.83 6.53 15.49
N ARG A 241 -9.02 6.11 16.48
CA ARG A 241 -9.50 5.51 17.72
C ARG A 241 -10.39 6.46 18.53
N ARG A 242 -9.94 7.72 18.72
CA ARG A 242 -10.76 8.71 19.45
C ARG A 242 -12.07 9.01 18.72
N ASP A 243 -12.02 9.19 17.40
CA ASP A 243 -13.22 9.45 16.59
C ASP A 243 -14.21 8.29 16.66
N TRP A 244 -13.71 7.05 16.59
CA TRP A 244 -14.51 5.84 16.75
C TRP A 244 -15.16 5.73 18.14
N GLN A 245 -14.40 6.02 19.20
CA GLN A 245 -14.91 6.00 20.57
C GLN A 245 -15.99 7.07 20.83
N ALA A 246 -15.89 8.21 20.16
CA ALA A 246 -16.86 9.28 20.22
C ALA A 246 -18.12 9.06 19.35
N ASN A 247 -18.08 8.06 18.44
CA ASN A 247 -19.17 7.81 17.51
C ASN A 247 -20.22 6.86 18.11
N PRO A 248 -21.46 7.33 18.37
CA PRO A 248 -22.50 6.53 19.04
C PRO A 248 -22.97 5.33 18.21
N PHE A 249 -22.93 5.40 16.89
CA PHE A 249 -23.25 4.26 16.02
C PHE A 249 -22.17 3.18 16.12
N ALA A 250 -20.90 3.59 16.08
CA ALA A 250 -19.76 2.68 16.21
C ALA A 250 -19.76 1.95 17.56
N GLN A 251 -20.09 2.65 18.66
CA GLN A 251 -20.08 2.06 20.00
C GLN A 251 -21.19 1.01 20.23
N ARG A 252 -22.26 1.04 19.41
CA ARG A 252 -23.34 0.05 19.50
C ARG A 252 -23.00 -1.28 18.82
N LEU A 253 -21.94 -1.33 18.02
CA LEU A 253 -21.56 -2.53 17.26
C LEU A 253 -21.11 -3.65 18.20
N PRO A 254 -21.47 -4.93 17.91
CA PRO A 254 -20.97 -6.08 18.68
C PRO A 254 -19.45 -6.13 18.75
N ALA A 255 -18.78 -5.87 17.63
CA ALA A 255 -17.30 -5.82 17.57
C ALA A 255 -16.69 -4.74 18.50
N SER A 256 -17.34 -3.56 18.60
CA SER A 256 -16.89 -2.50 19.52
C SER A 256 -17.05 -2.91 20.98
N ARG A 257 -18.19 -3.51 21.32
CA ARG A 257 -18.46 -3.99 22.69
C ARG A 257 -17.55 -5.14 23.11
N ALA A 258 -17.14 -5.96 22.15
CA ALA A 258 -16.20 -7.07 22.36
C ALA A 258 -14.72 -6.61 22.37
N GLY A 259 -14.43 -5.33 22.10
CA GLY A 259 -13.05 -4.84 21.99
C GLY A 259 -12.32 -5.24 20.70
N HIS A 260 -13.04 -5.72 19.70
CA HIS A 260 -12.49 -6.24 18.45
C HIS A 260 -12.41 -5.16 17.36
N VAL A 261 -12.02 -3.95 17.72
CA VAL A 261 -11.80 -2.84 16.78
C VAL A 261 -10.34 -2.42 16.84
N TYR A 262 -9.67 -2.51 15.71
CA TYR A 262 -8.23 -2.30 15.56
C TYR A 262 -7.96 -1.10 14.64
N PHE A 263 -6.99 -0.27 15.01
CA PHE A 263 -6.65 0.96 14.31
C PHE A 263 -5.26 0.85 13.72
N LEU A 264 -5.17 0.94 12.40
CA LEU A 264 -3.99 0.64 11.63
C LEU A 264 -3.51 1.84 10.82
N ASP A 265 -2.23 1.83 10.45
CA ASP A 265 -1.59 2.91 9.71
C ASP A 265 -1.69 2.68 8.19
N MET A 266 -2.23 3.66 7.48
CA MET A 266 -2.37 3.65 6.02
C MET A 266 -1.02 3.50 5.29
N GLN A 267 0.08 4.06 5.85
CA GLN A 267 1.38 3.94 5.20
C GLN A 267 1.78 2.48 5.03
N LEU A 268 1.54 1.66 6.05
CA LEU A 268 1.84 0.22 5.98
C LEU A 268 0.76 -0.55 5.22
N PHE A 269 -0.50 -0.36 5.61
CA PHE A 269 -1.60 -1.21 5.13
C PHE A 269 -2.16 -0.81 3.76
N GLY A 270 -1.90 0.41 3.26
CA GLY A 270 -2.51 0.88 2.02
C GLY A 270 -1.54 1.49 0.99
N ARG A 271 -0.27 1.74 1.35
CA ARG A 271 0.63 2.48 0.45
C ARG A 271 1.88 1.73 0.00
N LEU A 272 2.45 0.85 0.84
CA LEU A 272 3.64 0.09 0.46
C LEU A 272 3.31 -0.97 -0.61
N ARG A 273 2.38 -1.84 -0.32
CA ARG A 273 1.74 -2.79 -1.26
C ARG A 273 2.69 -3.71 -2.03
N GLY A 274 3.80 -4.11 -1.42
CA GLY A 274 4.77 -5.02 -2.00
C GLY A 274 5.11 -6.19 -1.06
N PRO A 275 6.11 -7.01 -1.43
CA PRO A 275 6.49 -8.20 -0.66
C PRO A 275 6.93 -7.89 0.77
N THR A 276 7.63 -6.75 0.98
CA THR A 276 8.05 -6.32 2.32
C THR A 276 6.86 -5.85 3.14
N ALA A 277 5.90 -5.17 2.49
CA ALA A 277 4.68 -4.74 3.15
C ALA A 277 3.92 -5.91 3.75
N GLU A 278 3.72 -7.01 3.02
CA GLU A 278 3.02 -8.20 3.55
C GLU A 278 3.67 -8.76 4.81
N ASP A 279 5.01 -8.80 4.86
CA ASP A 279 5.74 -9.26 6.04
C ASP A 279 5.54 -8.32 7.24
N LEU A 280 5.65 -7.02 7.00
CA LEU A 280 5.46 -6.00 8.02
C LEU A 280 4.01 -5.94 8.52
N MET A 281 3.03 -6.06 7.63
CA MET A 281 1.60 -6.12 7.99
C MET A 281 1.31 -7.31 8.88
N THR A 282 1.84 -8.48 8.54
CA THR A 282 1.67 -9.70 9.35
C THR A 282 2.25 -9.53 10.75
N ARG A 283 3.44 -8.94 10.88
CA ARG A 283 4.06 -8.66 12.18
C ARG A 283 3.24 -7.66 13.00
N GLU A 284 2.79 -6.60 12.35
CA GLU A 284 1.98 -5.56 13.00
C GLU A 284 0.63 -6.12 13.47
N LEU A 285 -0.06 -6.92 12.65
CA LEU A 285 -1.29 -7.59 13.06
C LEU A 285 -1.06 -8.56 14.24
N THR A 286 -0.02 -9.36 14.18
CA THR A 286 0.32 -10.28 15.28
C THR A 286 0.54 -9.54 16.60
N ARG A 287 1.14 -8.32 16.54
CA ARG A 287 1.33 -7.46 17.71
C ARG A 287 0.02 -6.83 18.20
N THR A 288 -0.81 -6.40 17.27
CA THR A 288 -2.05 -5.64 17.56
C THR A 288 -3.18 -6.55 18.06
N LEU A 289 -3.18 -7.82 17.68
CA LEU A 289 -4.22 -8.80 18.01
C LEU A 289 -3.93 -9.58 19.32
N ARG A 290 -2.80 -9.31 19.99
CA ARG A 290 -2.45 -9.85 21.32
C ARG A 290 -3.14 -9.04 22.41
#